data_6afb8dbaa8300aa8a9703c9ae5e7fece
#
_entry.id   6afb8dbaa8300aa8a9703c9ae5e7fece
#
_cell.length_a   1.000
_cell.length_b   1.000
_cell.length_c   1.000
_cell.angle_alpha   90.00
_cell.angle_beta   90.00
_cell.angle_gamma   90.00
#
_symmetry.space_group_name_H-M   'P 1'
#
loop_
_entity.id
_entity.type
_entity.pdbx_description
1 polymer ?
#
loop_
_entity_poly.entity_id
_entity_poly.type
_entity_poly.pdbx_seq_one_letter_code
_entity_poly.pdbx_strand_id
1 'polypeptide(L)'
;MVDSNDSFLREVKEEIDRERLENLWKRYGTVIVGAAALIIAAVAGLQFWNLSAKSAAEQAGADYQSAMRSVLDSKLDEADGAFAKLGKDAPTGYATLAELQLAATLLDQGKKADAQQKFEELSKRSGIDSLLKGFSALQAAALRLGEADFTEMENRLNDLVKDESPWRFNAHELLGLAALKAGQLEKARKSFAMILADGNASPAIRQRSELRMAQVAASEGKTEGDTAKGDAAKKGDAAKSVGSEVKEPAAAEPDASKSEQPDADK
;
A
#
# COMPACT_ATOMS: atom_id res chain seq x y z
N MET A 1 -31.06 -23.95 79.42
CA MET A 1 -31.85 -24.96 78.69
C MET A 1 -32.23 -24.42 77.28
N VAL A 2 -31.26 -23.97 76.50
CA VAL A 2 -31.55 -23.45 75.15
C VAL A 2 -30.72 -24.18 74.11
N ASP A 3 -29.65 -24.89 74.50
CA ASP A 3 -28.69 -25.48 73.50
C ASP A 3 -29.16 -26.81 72.86
N SER A 4 -30.13 -27.52 73.41
CA SER A 4 -30.55 -28.83 72.87
C SER A 4 -31.45 -28.72 71.63
N ASN A 5 -32.19 -27.62 71.49
CA ASN A 5 -33.08 -27.42 70.35
C ASN A 5 -32.30 -26.96 69.08
N ASP A 6 -31.23 -26.21 69.29
CA ASP A 6 -30.38 -25.73 68.13
C ASP A 6 -29.50 -26.84 67.52
N SER A 7 -29.02 -27.78 68.39
CA SER A 7 -28.27 -28.93 67.92
C SER A 7 -29.15 -29.91 67.15
N PHE A 8 -30.40 -30.14 67.62
CA PHE A 8 -31.34 -31.00 66.92
C PHE A 8 -31.80 -30.42 65.57
N LEU A 9 -32.04 -29.13 65.49
CA LEU A 9 -32.42 -28.46 64.28
C LEU A 9 -31.23 -28.44 63.25
N ARG A 10 -29.99 -28.42 63.68
CA ARG A 10 -28.83 -28.58 62.89
C ARG A 10 -28.70 -29.99 62.33
N GLU A 11 -28.82 -30.98 63.14
CA GLU A 11 -28.72 -32.41 62.79
C GLU A 11 -29.80 -32.79 61.73
N VAL A 12 -31.06 -32.36 61.96
CA VAL A 12 -32.17 -32.57 61.02
C VAL A 12 -31.92 -31.82 59.67
N LYS A 13 -31.33 -30.66 59.73
CA LYS A 13 -31.04 -29.90 58.58
C LYS A 13 -29.91 -30.53 57.75
N GLU A 14 -28.87 -31.02 58.42
CA GLU A 14 -27.76 -31.75 57.76
C GLU A 14 -28.24 -33.06 57.12
N GLU A 15 -29.19 -33.76 57.76
CA GLU A 15 -29.75 -35.01 57.25
C GLU A 15 -30.64 -34.79 56.04
N ILE A 16 -31.48 -33.75 56.05
CA ILE A 16 -32.29 -33.33 54.89
C ILE A 16 -31.41 -32.87 53.67
N ASP A 17 -30.36 -32.12 53.94
CA ASP A 17 -29.44 -31.68 52.88
C ASP A 17 -28.64 -32.86 52.28
N ARG A 18 -28.31 -33.83 53.13
CA ARG A 18 -27.62 -35.06 52.66
C ARG A 18 -28.55 -35.95 51.82
N GLU A 19 -29.83 -36.15 52.21
CA GLU A 19 -30.82 -36.87 51.39
C GLU A 19 -31.08 -36.18 50.04
N ARG A 20 -31.17 -34.85 50.04
CA ARG A 20 -31.34 -34.08 48.82
C ARG A 20 -30.15 -34.23 47.88
N LEU A 21 -28.93 -34.19 48.42
CA LEU A 21 -27.70 -34.37 47.64
C LEU A 21 -27.63 -35.80 47.06
N GLU A 22 -27.96 -36.82 47.84
CA GLU A 22 -27.99 -38.22 47.39
C GLU A 22 -29.01 -38.48 46.30
N ASN A 23 -30.21 -37.87 46.40
CA ASN A 23 -31.26 -37.98 45.41
C ASN A 23 -30.90 -37.23 44.10
N LEU A 24 -30.28 -36.08 44.21
CA LEU A 24 -29.71 -35.35 43.05
C LEU A 24 -28.61 -36.17 42.37
N TRP A 25 -27.70 -36.76 43.15
CA TRP A 25 -26.61 -37.57 42.61
C TRP A 25 -27.11 -38.87 41.95
N LYS A 26 -28.08 -39.54 42.52
CA LYS A 26 -28.72 -40.73 41.93
C LYS A 26 -29.45 -40.43 40.63
N ARG A 27 -30.00 -39.23 40.48
CA ARG A 27 -30.77 -38.82 39.30
C ARG A 27 -29.92 -38.17 38.20
N TYR A 28 -28.93 -37.38 38.57
CA TYR A 28 -28.15 -36.56 37.64
C TYR A 28 -26.62 -36.85 37.65
N GLY A 29 -26.14 -37.75 38.53
CA GLY A 29 -24.71 -38.02 38.67
C GLY A 29 -24.03 -38.44 37.39
N THR A 30 -24.65 -39.30 36.58
CA THR A 30 -24.11 -39.68 35.26
C THR A 30 -24.07 -38.52 34.28
N VAL A 31 -25.06 -37.63 34.31
CA VAL A 31 -25.08 -36.44 33.44
C VAL A 31 -24.04 -35.42 33.87
N ILE A 32 -23.87 -35.24 35.20
CA ILE A 32 -22.85 -34.32 35.76
C ILE A 32 -21.45 -34.83 35.43
N VAL A 33 -21.19 -36.11 35.61
CA VAL A 33 -19.88 -36.72 35.26
C VAL A 33 -19.64 -36.65 33.77
N GLY A 34 -20.67 -36.91 32.93
CA GLY A 34 -20.57 -36.77 31.48
C GLY A 34 -20.29 -35.33 31.04
N ALA A 35 -20.97 -34.34 31.65
CA ALA A 35 -20.72 -32.93 31.37
C ALA A 35 -19.32 -32.49 31.81
N ALA A 36 -18.87 -32.94 32.98
CA ALA A 36 -17.49 -32.68 33.45
C ALA A 36 -16.45 -33.29 32.54
N ALA A 37 -16.63 -34.50 32.06
CA ALA A 37 -15.76 -35.16 31.11
C ALA A 37 -15.68 -34.41 29.76
N LEU A 38 -16.84 -33.92 29.28
CA LEU A 38 -16.89 -33.09 28.06
C LEU A 38 -16.16 -31.75 28.22
N ILE A 39 -16.31 -31.10 29.36
CA ILE A 39 -15.58 -29.83 29.65
C ILE A 39 -14.07 -30.10 29.69
N ILE A 40 -13.63 -31.15 30.35
CA ILE A 40 -12.20 -31.53 30.42
C ILE A 40 -11.68 -31.83 29.01
N ALA A 41 -12.42 -32.58 28.21
CA ALA A 41 -12.03 -32.89 26.82
C ALA A 41 -11.96 -31.65 25.96
N ALA A 42 -12.90 -30.71 26.10
CA ALA A 42 -12.90 -29.43 25.40
C ALA A 42 -11.69 -28.56 25.79
N VAL A 43 -11.41 -28.43 27.10
CA VAL A 43 -10.25 -27.70 27.61
C VAL A 43 -8.94 -28.32 27.14
N ALA A 44 -8.81 -29.67 27.19
CA ALA A 44 -7.64 -30.38 26.73
C ALA A 44 -7.43 -30.19 25.22
N GLY A 45 -8.50 -30.24 24.42
CA GLY A 45 -8.47 -30.00 22.97
C GLY A 45 -8.02 -28.57 22.65
N LEU A 46 -8.57 -27.56 23.34
CA LEU A 46 -8.16 -26.16 23.18
C LEU A 46 -6.68 -25.95 23.57
N GLN A 47 -6.26 -26.55 24.67
CA GLN A 47 -4.88 -26.47 25.14
C GLN A 47 -3.90 -27.10 24.16
N PHE A 48 -4.24 -28.30 23.64
CA PHE A 48 -3.44 -28.95 22.61
C PHE A 48 -3.34 -28.11 21.32
N TRP A 49 -4.48 -27.54 20.88
CA TRP A 49 -4.52 -26.65 19.72
C TRP A 49 -3.61 -25.43 19.93
N ASN A 50 -3.73 -24.75 21.07
CA ASN A 50 -2.93 -23.57 21.39
C ASN A 50 -1.43 -23.90 21.46
N LEU A 51 -1.06 -25.05 22.04
CA LEU A 51 0.32 -25.48 22.13
C LEU A 51 0.92 -25.80 20.76
N SER A 52 0.14 -26.50 19.90
CA SER A 52 0.53 -26.79 18.52
C SER A 52 0.68 -25.53 17.69
N ALA A 53 -0.27 -24.59 17.80
CA ALA A 53 -0.20 -23.29 17.10
C ALA A 53 1.02 -22.47 17.56
N LYS A 54 1.33 -22.47 18.86
CA LYS A 54 2.51 -21.80 19.42
C LYS A 54 3.82 -22.41 18.88
N SER A 55 3.93 -23.75 18.92
CA SER A 55 5.10 -24.45 18.39
C SER A 55 5.31 -24.19 16.89
N ALA A 56 4.22 -24.20 16.09
CA ALA A 56 4.29 -23.86 14.67
C ALA A 56 4.75 -22.39 14.45
N ALA A 57 4.30 -21.46 15.29
CA ALA A 57 4.72 -20.06 15.20
C ALA A 57 6.18 -19.87 15.60
N GLU A 58 6.66 -20.56 16.64
CA GLU A 58 8.08 -20.54 17.08
C GLU A 58 9.00 -21.09 15.97
N GLN A 59 8.61 -22.21 15.34
CA GLN A 59 9.35 -22.76 14.21
C GLN A 59 9.38 -21.80 13.02
N ALA A 60 8.23 -21.24 12.64
CA ALA A 60 8.14 -20.27 11.56
C ALA A 60 8.99 -19.01 11.84
N GLY A 61 9.04 -18.57 13.10
CA GLY A 61 9.90 -17.46 13.52
C GLY A 61 11.40 -17.78 13.36
N ALA A 62 11.83 -18.98 13.73
CA ALA A 62 13.21 -19.42 13.55
C ALA A 62 13.58 -19.53 12.05
N ASP A 63 12.70 -20.10 11.25
CA ASP A 63 12.90 -20.24 9.80
C ASP A 63 12.93 -18.86 9.12
N TYR A 64 12.06 -17.92 9.54
CA TYR A 64 12.07 -16.54 9.07
C TYR A 64 13.38 -15.82 9.38
N GLN A 65 13.88 -15.96 10.60
CA GLN A 65 15.18 -15.38 10.98
C GLN A 65 16.33 -16.00 10.17
N SER A 66 16.28 -17.29 9.87
CA SER A 66 17.27 -17.95 9.01
C SER A 66 17.24 -17.37 7.59
N ALA A 67 16.03 -17.22 7.01
CA ALA A 67 15.86 -16.59 5.70
C ALA A 67 16.39 -15.14 5.68
N MET A 68 16.14 -14.36 6.73
CA MET A 68 16.67 -13.00 6.87
C MET A 68 18.20 -12.97 6.93
N ARG A 69 18.84 -13.96 7.54
CA ARG A 69 20.32 -14.07 7.53
C ARG A 69 20.83 -14.32 6.12
N SER A 70 20.15 -15.16 5.33
CA SER A 70 20.51 -15.37 3.91
C SER A 70 20.44 -14.07 3.11
N VAL A 71 19.47 -13.16 3.40
CA VAL A 71 19.42 -11.82 2.80
C VAL A 71 20.66 -11.00 3.19
N LEU A 72 21.01 -10.98 4.49
CA LEU A 72 22.17 -10.23 5.00
C LEU A 72 23.50 -10.76 4.41
N ASP A 73 23.57 -12.06 4.16
CA ASP A 73 24.71 -12.72 3.52
C ASP A 73 24.72 -12.56 1.98
N SER A 74 23.78 -11.78 1.43
CA SER A 74 23.60 -11.58 -0.01
C SER A 74 23.28 -12.86 -0.81
N LYS A 75 22.76 -13.90 -0.13
CA LYS A 75 22.30 -15.15 -0.72
C LYS A 75 20.82 -15.05 -1.10
N LEU A 76 20.50 -14.16 -2.03
CA LEU A 76 19.12 -13.75 -2.31
C LEU A 76 18.27 -14.90 -2.86
N ASP A 77 18.82 -15.79 -3.69
CA ASP A 77 18.09 -16.95 -4.23
C ASP A 77 17.71 -17.97 -3.13
N GLU A 78 18.60 -18.19 -2.16
CA GLU A 78 18.34 -19.03 -0.98
C GLU A 78 17.25 -18.41 -0.10
N ALA A 79 17.31 -17.09 0.13
CA ALA A 79 16.30 -16.34 0.86
C ALA A 79 14.92 -16.42 0.19
N ASP A 80 14.86 -16.25 -1.13
CA ASP A 80 13.62 -16.36 -1.92
C ASP A 80 12.95 -17.72 -1.73
N GLY A 81 13.74 -18.82 -1.84
CA GLY A 81 13.23 -20.17 -1.63
C GLY A 81 12.67 -20.37 -0.21
N ALA A 82 13.38 -19.86 0.80
CA ALA A 82 12.97 -19.94 2.19
C ALA A 82 11.69 -19.11 2.47
N PHE A 83 11.61 -17.87 1.98
CA PHE A 83 10.42 -17.04 2.13
C PHE A 83 9.22 -17.58 1.35
N ALA A 84 9.42 -18.10 0.15
CA ALA A 84 8.36 -18.74 -0.63
C ALA A 84 7.78 -19.98 0.07
N LYS A 85 8.63 -20.76 0.75
CA LYS A 85 8.19 -21.88 1.58
C LYS A 85 7.40 -21.42 2.79
N LEU A 86 7.93 -20.45 3.54
CA LEU A 86 7.23 -19.87 4.69
C LEU A 86 5.88 -19.25 4.31
N GLY A 87 5.78 -18.61 3.17
CA GLY A 87 4.53 -18.02 2.66
C GLY A 87 3.42 -19.06 2.44
N LYS A 88 3.78 -20.32 2.21
CA LYS A 88 2.84 -21.45 2.00
C LYS A 88 2.52 -22.20 3.29
N ASP A 89 3.54 -22.48 4.10
CA ASP A 89 3.49 -23.50 5.16
C ASP A 89 3.34 -22.90 6.56
N ALA A 90 3.69 -21.61 6.74
CA ALA A 90 3.70 -20.98 8.05
C ALA A 90 2.29 -20.48 8.47
N PRO A 91 2.05 -20.25 9.79
CA PRO A 91 0.87 -19.54 10.25
C PRO A 91 0.73 -18.17 9.57
N THR A 92 -0.53 -17.72 9.36
CA THR A 92 -0.88 -16.55 8.52
C THR A 92 -0.01 -15.30 8.78
N GLY A 93 0.35 -15.01 10.03
CA GLY A 93 1.20 -13.86 10.36
C GLY A 93 2.60 -13.97 9.74
N TYR A 94 3.28 -15.09 9.97
CA TYR A 94 4.62 -15.33 9.40
C TYR A 94 4.57 -15.55 7.89
N ALA A 95 3.52 -16.21 7.38
CA ALA A 95 3.33 -16.36 5.95
C ALA A 95 3.24 -15.00 5.24
N THR A 96 2.45 -14.06 5.80
CA THR A 96 2.32 -12.71 5.22
C THR A 96 3.64 -11.93 5.28
N LEU A 97 4.36 -12.00 6.41
CA LEU A 97 5.67 -11.34 6.54
C LEU A 97 6.70 -11.93 5.58
N ALA A 98 6.72 -13.25 5.41
CA ALA A 98 7.61 -13.93 4.48
C ALA A 98 7.34 -13.52 3.03
N GLU A 99 6.08 -13.42 2.63
CA GLU A 99 5.74 -12.97 1.27
C GLU A 99 6.05 -11.48 1.04
N LEU A 100 5.89 -10.63 2.05
CA LEU A 100 6.35 -9.24 1.98
C LEU A 100 7.87 -9.16 1.80
N GLN A 101 8.59 -9.97 2.54
CA GLN A 101 10.05 -10.03 2.43
C GLN A 101 10.50 -10.63 1.10
N LEU A 102 9.79 -11.64 0.59
CA LEU A 102 10.03 -12.17 -0.76
C LEU A 102 9.88 -11.08 -1.82
N ALA A 103 8.82 -10.25 -1.73
CA ALA A 103 8.65 -9.13 -2.65
C ALA A 103 9.80 -8.11 -2.54
N ALA A 104 10.33 -7.86 -1.33
CA ALA A 104 11.48 -6.99 -1.12
C ALA A 104 12.77 -7.58 -1.72
N THR A 105 13.05 -8.88 -1.49
CA THR A 105 14.24 -9.55 -2.07
C THR A 105 14.19 -9.62 -3.59
N LEU A 106 13.00 -9.78 -4.19
CA LEU A 106 12.83 -9.67 -5.64
C LEU A 106 13.20 -8.27 -6.17
N LEU A 107 12.92 -7.20 -5.41
CA LEU A 107 13.38 -5.84 -5.77
C LEU A 107 14.90 -5.72 -5.70
N ASP A 108 15.53 -6.27 -4.67
CA ASP A 108 16.98 -6.26 -4.51
C ASP A 108 17.68 -7.01 -5.65
N GLN A 109 17.01 -8.02 -6.22
CA GLN A 109 17.47 -8.75 -7.41
C GLN A 109 17.14 -8.03 -8.74
N GLY A 110 16.48 -6.87 -8.69
CA GLY A 110 16.03 -6.16 -9.89
C GLY A 110 14.80 -6.74 -10.58
N LYS A 111 14.15 -7.77 -10.02
CA LYS A 111 12.93 -8.42 -10.52
C LYS A 111 11.68 -7.60 -10.19
N LYS A 112 11.62 -6.37 -10.70
CA LYS A 112 10.60 -5.37 -10.35
C LYS A 112 9.18 -5.83 -10.65
N ALA A 113 8.96 -6.50 -11.79
CA ALA A 113 7.64 -6.99 -12.20
C ALA A 113 7.10 -8.07 -11.26
N ASP A 114 7.96 -9.01 -10.85
CA ASP A 114 7.58 -10.09 -9.93
C ASP A 114 7.29 -9.54 -8.53
N ALA A 115 8.10 -8.59 -8.06
CA ALA A 115 7.87 -7.90 -6.80
C ALA A 115 6.54 -7.12 -6.80
N GLN A 116 6.26 -6.39 -7.88
CA GLN A 116 5.00 -5.67 -8.05
C GLN A 116 3.80 -6.62 -7.98
N GLN A 117 3.86 -7.74 -8.70
CA GLN A 117 2.81 -8.76 -8.67
C GLN A 117 2.58 -9.29 -7.26
N LYS A 118 3.65 -9.58 -6.51
CA LYS A 118 3.55 -10.04 -5.12
C LYS A 118 2.88 -9.01 -4.20
N PHE A 119 3.24 -7.75 -4.30
CA PHE A 119 2.58 -6.69 -3.55
C PHE A 119 1.11 -6.51 -3.96
N GLU A 120 0.77 -6.65 -5.24
CA GLU A 120 -0.63 -6.60 -5.69
C GLU A 120 -1.46 -7.79 -5.18
N GLU A 121 -0.91 -9.00 -5.16
CA GLU A 121 -1.54 -10.19 -4.60
C GLU A 121 -1.84 -9.99 -3.10
N LEU A 122 -0.86 -9.51 -2.34
CA LEU A 122 -1.00 -9.23 -0.90
C LEU A 122 -2.04 -8.14 -0.63
N SER A 123 -2.06 -7.07 -1.42
CA SER A 123 -3.01 -5.97 -1.25
C SER A 123 -4.47 -6.38 -1.41
N LYS A 124 -4.73 -7.45 -2.18
CA LYS A 124 -6.08 -7.96 -2.47
C LYS A 124 -6.49 -9.14 -1.59
N ARG A 125 -5.54 -9.75 -0.86
CA ARG A 125 -5.77 -10.96 -0.08
C ARG A 125 -6.70 -10.70 1.10
N SER A 126 -7.67 -11.59 1.31
CA SER A 126 -8.51 -11.61 2.51
C SER A 126 -7.77 -12.25 3.70
N GLY A 127 -8.14 -11.88 4.93
CA GLY A 127 -7.62 -12.50 6.15
C GLY A 127 -6.24 -12.03 6.61
N ILE A 128 -5.63 -11.05 5.95
CA ILE A 128 -4.42 -10.38 6.46
C ILE A 128 -4.77 -9.02 7.05
N ASP A 129 -3.89 -8.53 7.91
CA ASP A 129 -4.03 -7.24 8.59
C ASP A 129 -4.18 -6.09 7.58
N SER A 130 -5.09 -5.15 7.87
CA SER A 130 -5.39 -4.01 7.00
C SER A 130 -4.21 -3.08 6.79
N LEU A 131 -3.32 -2.95 7.80
CA LEU A 131 -2.10 -2.16 7.71
C LEU A 131 -1.15 -2.77 6.68
N LEU A 132 -0.97 -4.10 6.70
CA LEU A 132 -0.11 -4.82 5.74
C LEU A 132 -0.71 -4.80 4.33
N LYS A 133 -2.04 -4.86 4.20
CA LYS A 133 -2.73 -4.67 2.90
C LYS A 133 -2.45 -3.28 2.33
N GLY A 134 -2.63 -2.25 3.14
CA GLY A 134 -2.38 -0.88 2.74
C GLY A 134 -0.91 -0.64 2.37
N PHE A 135 0.04 -1.20 3.14
CA PHE A 135 1.45 -1.18 2.81
C PHE A 135 1.72 -1.82 1.45
N SER A 136 1.17 -3.00 1.21
CA SER A 136 1.37 -3.73 -0.06
C SER A 136 0.79 -2.94 -1.24
N ALA A 137 -0.41 -2.35 -1.09
CA ALA A 137 -1.01 -1.51 -2.12
C ALA A 137 -0.15 -0.27 -2.42
N LEU A 138 0.41 0.36 -1.37
CA LEU A 138 1.30 1.51 -1.51
C LEU A 138 2.58 1.14 -2.26
N GLN A 139 3.22 0.00 -1.92
CA GLN A 139 4.43 -0.49 -2.58
C GLN A 139 4.16 -0.84 -4.05
N ALA A 140 3.06 -1.53 -4.34
CA ALA A 140 2.65 -1.82 -5.71
C ALA A 140 2.43 -0.54 -6.53
N ALA A 141 1.79 0.48 -5.95
CA ALA A 141 1.60 1.78 -6.60
C ALA A 141 2.94 2.50 -6.81
N ALA A 142 3.84 2.49 -5.82
CA ALA A 142 5.18 3.09 -5.94
C ALA A 142 6.00 2.49 -7.08
N LEU A 143 5.93 1.17 -7.27
CA LEU A 143 6.60 0.47 -8.36
C LEU A 143 6.03 0.83 -9.73
N ARG A 144 4.75 1.22 -9.80
CA ARG A 144 4.10 1.67 -11.04
C ARG A 144 4.34 3.13 -11.38
N LEU A 145 4.82 3.96 -10.43
CA LEU A 145 4.95 5.40 -10.59
C LEU A 145 5.73 5.83 -11.86
N GLY A 146 6.74 5.05 -12.25
CA GLY A 146 7.53 5.32 -13.45
C GLY A 146 6.79 5.11 -14.77
N GLU A 147 5.80 4.21 -14.81
CA GLU A 147 5.12 3.71 -16.01
C GLU A 147 3.66 4.16 -16.08
N ALA A 148 2.94 4.15 -14.95
CA ALA A 148 1.53 4.49 -14.85
C ALA A 148 1.26 5.96 -15.21
N ASP A 149 0.09 6.21 -15.80
CA ASP A 149 -0.47 7.55 -15.89
C ASP A 149 -1.09 8.03 -14.57
N PHE A 150 -1.49 9.30 -14.53
CA PHE A 150 -2.06 9.86 -13.31
C PHE A 150 -3.38 9.19 -12.91
N THR A 151 -4.23 8.84 -13.85
CA THR A 151 -5.54 8.22 -13.60
C THR A 151 -5.37 6.81 -13.02
N GLU A 152 -4.43 6.02 -13.53
CA GLU A 152 -4.08 4.72 -12.94
C GLU A 152 -3.61 4.89 -11.50
N MET A 153 -2.73 5.86 -11.22
CA MET A 153 -2.23 6.11 -9.86
C MET A 153 -3.34 6.59 -8.92
N GLU A 154 -4.23 7.46 -9.38
CA GLU A 154 -5.39 7.91 -8.62
C GLU A 154 -6.30 6.74 -8.21
N ASN A 155 -6.61 5.85 -9.16
CA ASN A 155 -7.42 4.66 -8.89
C ASN A 155 -6.74 3.68 -7.91
N ARG A 156 -5.43 3.46 -8.04
CA ARG A 156 -4.66 2.57 -7.15
C ARG A 156 -4.58 3.08 -5.72
N LEU A 157 -4.52 4.39 -5.54
CA LEU A 157 -4.33 5.04 -4.24
C LEU A 157 -5.63 5.55 -3.60
N ASN A 158 -6.77 5.45 -4.29
CA ASN A 158 -8.05 6.01 -3.85
C ASN A 158 -8.46 5.63 -2.42
N ASP A 159 -8.26 4.37 -2.02
CA ASP A 159 -8.58 3.93 -0.66
C ASP A 159 -7.52 4.33 0.37
N LEU A 160 -6.31 4.61 -0.05
CA LEU A 160 -5.20 4.96 0.82
C LEU A 160 -5.13 6.47 1.14
N VAL A 161 -5.77 7.33 0.35
CA VAL A 161 -5.80 8.78 0.59
C VAL A 161 -6.88 9.22 1.58
N LYS A 162 -7.75 8.32 2.02
CA LYS A 162 -8.82 8.61 2.98
C LYS A 162 -8.25 8.97 4.35
N ASP A 163 -8.96 9.83 5.09
CA ASP A 163 -8.49 10.35 6.40
C ASP A 163 -8.22 9.26 7.42
N GLU A 164 -8.97 8.16 7.39
CA GLU A 164 -8.81 7.03 8.28
C GLU A 164 -7.60 6.13 7.93
N SER A 165 -7.02 6.31 6.75
CA SER A 165 -5.90 5.49 6.30
C SER A 165 -4.59 5.90 7.01
N PRO A 166 -3.87 4.95 7.63
CA PRO A 166 -2.55 5.23 8.17
C PRO A 166 -1.52 5.56 7.09
N TRP A 167 -1.83 5.23 5.83
CA TRP A 167 -0.97 5.44 4.67
C TRP A 167 -1.30 6.72 3.88
N ARG A 168 -2.26 7.56 4.36
CA ARG A 168 -2.76 8.71 3.61
C ARG A 168 -1.66 9.68 3.16
N PHE A 169 -0.69 9.97 4.01
CA PHE A 169 0.40 10.88 3.66
C PHE A 169 1.32 10.32 2.58
N ASN A 170 1.66 9.04 2.66
CA ASN A 170 2.45 8.36 1.64
C ASN A 170 1.69 8.27 0.31
N ALA A 171 0.37 8.03 0.36
CA ALA A 171 -0.48 8.00 -0.81
C ALA A 171 -0.59 9.38 -1.48
N HIS A 172 -0.77 10.45 -0.70
CA HIS A 172 -0.73 11.82 -1.21
C HIS A 172 0.63 12.18 -1.81
N GLU A 173 1.74 11.73 -1.21
CA GLU A 173 3.08 11.94 -1.76
C GLU A 173 3.20 11.27 -3.14
N LEU A 174 2.78 10.01 -3.29
CA LEU A 174 2.80 9.30 -4.58
C LEU A 174 1.88 9.95 -5.61
N LEU A 175 0.69 10.39 -5.24
CA LEU A 175 -0.21 11.13 -6.14
C LEU A 175 0.40 12.45 -6.59
N GLY A 176 1.00 13.19 -5.68
CA GLY A 176 1.71 14.43 -6.02
C GLY A 176 2.85 14.19 -7.01
N LEU A 177 3.63 13.12 -6.83
CA LEU A 177 4.69 12.72 -7.75
C LEU A 177 4.15 12.30 -9.12
N ALA A 178 3.05 11.54 -9.15
CA ALA A 178 2.39 11.12 -10.39
C ALA A 178 1.84 12.34 -11.16
N ALA A 179 1.25 13.31 -10.46
CA ALA A 179 0.75 14.55 -11.02
C ALA A 179 1.88 15.41 -11.57
N LEU A 180 3.03 15.53 -10.85
CA LEU A 180 4.23 16.22 -11.35
C LEU A 180 4.75 15.58 -12.65
N LYS A 181 4.87 14.25 -12.68
CA LYS A 181 5.27 13.50 -13.87
C LYS A 181 4.35 13.77 -15.06
N ALA A 182 3.03 13.87 -14.80
CA ALA A 182 2.03 14.15 -15.82
C ALA A 182 1.91 15.64 -16.20
N GLY A 183 2.71 16.54 -15.60
CA GLY A 183 2.61 17.98 -15.80
C GLY A 183 1.35 18.62 -15.20
N GLN A 184 0.60 17.90 -14.36
CA GLN A 184 -0.63 18.37 -13.72
C GLN A 184 -0.31 19.12 -12.41
N LEU A 185 0.30 20.31 -12.56
CA LEU A 185 0.91 21.06 -11.45
C LEU A 185 -0.09 21.39 -10.34
N GLU A 186 -1.34 21.75 -10.66
CA GLU A 186 -2.39 22.02 -9.68
C GLU A 186 -2.74 20.78 -8.82
N LYS A 187 -2.82 19.59 -9.44
CA LYS A 187 -3.06 18.35 -8.70
C LYS A 187 -1.86 17.97 -7.83
N ALA A 188 -0.66 18.19 -8.32
CA ALA A 188 0.56 18.00 -7.54
C ALA A 188 0.58 18.90 -6.31
N ARG A 189 0.31 20.20 -6.50
CA ARG A 189 0.18 21.20 -5.43
C ARG A 189 -0.85 20.76 -4.38
N LYS A 190 -2.05 20.40 -4.82
CA LYS A 190 -3.13 19.93 -3.92
C LYS A 190 -2.67 18.74 -3.07
N SER A 191 -2.05 17.74 -3.69
CA SER A 191 -1.60 16.52 -2.99
C SER A 191 -0.55 16.82 -1.92
N PHE A 192 0.47 17.64 -2.22
CA PHE A 192 1.47 18.02 -1.23
C PHE A 192 0.92 18.96 -0.15
N ALA A 193 0.00 19.86 -0.50
CA ALA A 193 -0.66 20.75 0.45
C ALA A 193 -1.45 19.96 1.51
N MET A 194 -2.12 18.87 1.15
CA MET A 194 -2.81 17.97 2.10
C MET A 194 -1.85 17.40 3.16
N ILE A 195 -0.63 17.09 2.77
CA ILE A 195 0.40 16.62 3.72
C ILE A 195 0.85 17.75 4.65
N LEU A 196 1.10 18.93 4.09
CA LEU A 196 1.64 20.06 4.85
C LEU A 196 0.62 20.68 5.81
N ALA A 197 -0.68 20.60 5.48
CA ALA A 197 -1.77 21.11 6.32
C ALA A 197 -2.07 20.24 7.54
N ASP A 198 -1.69 18.94 7.54
CA ASP A 198 -2.00 18.04 8.63
C ASP A 198 -0.84 17.97 9.64
N GLY A 199 -1.14 18.34 10.89
CA GLY A 199 -0.15 18.31 12.00
C GLY A 199 0.37 16.90 12.34
N ASN A 200 -0.32 15.84 11.93
CA ASN A 200 0.08 14.44 12.19
C ASN A 200 1.07 13.89 11.14
N ALA A 201 1.35 14.64 10.07
CA ALA A 201 2.37 14.24 9.10
C ALA A 201 3.76 14.22 9.76
N SER A 202 4.50 13.13 9.56
CA SER A 202 5.84 13.01 10.14
C SER A 202 6.79 14.10 9.58
N PRO A 203 7.80 14.55 10.37
CA PRO A 203 8.76 15.57 9.90
C PRO A 203 9.42 15.20 8.58
N ALA A 204 9.77 13.93 8.38
CA ALA A 204 10.42 13.47 7.16
C ALA A 204 9.53 13.62 5.91
N ILE A 205 8.25 13.25 6.01
CA ILE A 205 7.32 13.35 4.88
C ILE A 205 6.96 14.80 4.60
N ARG A 206 6.86 15.63 5.64
CA ARG A 206 6.64 17.08 5.53
C ARG A 206 7.79 17.74 4.77
N GLN A 207 9.03 17.48 5.17
CA GLN A 207 10.24 18.04 4.52
C GLN A 207 10.31 17.66 3.03
N ARG A 208 10.03 16.38 2.69
CA ARG A 208 9.95 15.96 1.28
C ARG A 208 8.86 16.71 0.52
N SER A 209 7.70 16.89 1.14
CA SER A 209 6.57 17.62 0.53
C SER A 209 6.87 19.10 0.29
N GLU A 210 7.60 19.75 1.19
CA GLU A 210 8.08 21.15 1.01
C GLU A 210 9.02 21.25 -0.19
N LEU A 211 9.98 20.36 -0.31
CA LEU A 211 10.87 20.28 -1.48
C LEU A 211 10.09 20.08 -2.79
N ARG A 212 9.06 19.22 -2.78
CA ARG A 212 8.21 18.98 -3.97
C ARG A 212 7.32 20.18 -4.29
N MET A 213 6.82 20.90 -3.28
CA MET A 213 6.10 22.16 -3.48
C MET A 213 6.99 23.23 -4.15
N ALA A 214 8.24 23.34 -3.74
CA ALA A 214 9.19 24.25 -4.41
C ALA A 214 9.44 23.83 -5.88
N GLN A 215 9.50 22.52 -6.16
CA GLN A 215 9.60 22.00 -7.52
C GLN A 215 8.36 22.34 -8.36
N VAL A 216 7.15 22.22 -7.80
CA VAL A 216 5.89 22.62 -8.45
C VAL A 216 5.96 24.10 -8.84
N ALA A 217 6.28 24.98 -7.88
CA ALA A 217 6.37 26.43 -8.10
C ALA A 217 7.40 26.80 -9.20
N ALA A 218 8.57 26.14 -9.21
CA ALA A 218 9.58 26.35 -10.22
C ALA A 218 9.11 25.90 -11.63
N SER A 219 8.29 24.86 -11.71
CA SER A 219 7.73 24.36 -12.98
C SER A 219 6.65 25.30 -13.53
N GLU A 220 5.81 25.89 -12.65
CA GLU A 220 4.81 26.90 -13.03
C GLU A 220 5.46 28.17 -13.60
N GLY A 221 6.50 28.68 -12.95
CA GLY A 221 7.22 29.85 -13.42
C GLY A 221 7.88 29.66 -14.80
N LYS A 222 8.28 28.42 -15.15
CA LYS A 222 8.77 28.10 -16.48
C LYS A 222 7.66 28.11 -17.53
N THR A 223 6.49 27.57 -17.18
CA THR A 223 5.35 27.50 -18.11
C THR A 223 4.81 28.89 -18.40
N GLU A 224 4.74 29.79 -17.41
CA GLU A 224 4.36 31.19 -17.59
C GLU A 224 5.38 31.97 -18.41
N GLY A 225 6.68 31.73 -18.23
CA GLY A 225 7.74 32.35 -19.01
C GLY A 225 7.74 31.95 -20.49
N ASP A 226 7.41 30.69 -20.80
CA ASP A 226 7.32 30.20 -22.19
C ASP A 226 6.01 30.67 -22.87
N THR A 227 4.89 30.78 -22.17
CA THR A 227 3.66 31.35 -22.73
C THR A 227 3.82 32.85 -23.01
N ALA A 228 4.47 33.60 -22.12
CA ALA A 228 4.73 35.03 -22.31
C ALA A 228 5.69 35.27 -23.52
N LYS A 229 6.68 34.41 -23.76
CA LYS A 229 7.54 34.46 -24.96
C LYS A 229 6.79 34.06 -26.22
N GLY A 230 5.89 33.09 -26.17
CA GLY A 230 5.06 32.66 -27.28
C GLY A 230 4.09 33.74 -27.75
N ASP A 231 3.47 34.47 -26.82
CA ASP A 231 2.55 35.57 -27.10
C ASP A 231 3.30 36.83 -27.60
N ALA A 232 4.50 37.08 -27.12
CA ALA A 232 5.33 38.17 -27.61
C ALA A 232 5.82 37.90 -29.04
N ALA A 233 6.15 36.64 -29.39
CA ALA A 233 6.52 36.25 -30.77
C ALA A 233 5.33 36.34 -31.74
N LYS A 234 4.12 35.94 -31.34
CA LYS A 234 2.90 36.10 -32.15
C LYS A 234 2.49 37.55 -32.36
N LYS A 235 2.68 38.44 -31.38
CA LYS A 235 2.46 39.89 -31.54
C LYS A 235 3.52 40.55 -32.44
N GLY A 236 4.74 40.05 -32.46
CA GLY A 236 5.79 40.54 -33.34
C GLY A 236 5.53 40.24 -34.84
N ASP A 237 4.99 39.06 -35.17
CA ASP A 237 4.63 38.69 -36.53
C ASP A 237 3.38 39.37 -37.07
N ALA A 238 2.38 39.64 -36.17
CA ALA A 238 1.17 40.40 -36.55
C ALA A 238 1.46 41.88 -36.82
N ALA A 239 2.51 42.47 -36.24
CA ALA A 239 2.92 43.84 -36.48
C ALA A 239 3.75 44.03 -37.78
N LYS A 240 4.30 42.96 -38.34
CA LYS A 240 5.06 42.98 -39.63
C LYS A 240 4.18 42.83 -40.87
N SER A 241 2.93 42.39 -40.77
CA SER A 241 2.01 42.14 -41.87
C SER A 241 1.11 43.34 -42.27
N VAL A 242 1.23 44.51 -41.63
CA VAL A 242 0.33 45.68 -41.87
C VAL A 242 1.03 46.86 -42.53
N GLY A 243 2.28 46.67 -43.03
CA GLY A 243 3.09 47.78 -43.54
C GLY A 243 3.61 47.63 -44.95
N SER A 244 2.81 47.15 -45.95
CA SER A 244 3.23 47.33 -47.38
C SER A 244 2.04 47.17 -48.31
N GLU A 245 1.26 48.23 -48.42
CA GLU A 245 0.34 48.47 -49.56
C GLU A 245 0.35 49.95 -49.88
N VAL A 246 1.15 50.37 -50.90
CA VAL A 246 0.89 51.55 -51.74
C VAL A 246 1.72 51.47 -53.02
N LYS A 247 1.00 51.23 -54.16
CA LYS A 247 1.06 51.91 -55.44
C LYS A 247 2.05 51.48 -56.56
N GLU A 248 1.44 50.82 -57.52
CA GLU A 248 1.85 50.80 -58.94
C GLU A 248 1.78 52.22 -59.56
N PRO A 249 2.55 52.57 -60.65
CA PRO A 249 2.00 52.31 -61.96
C PRO A 249 3.04 51.97 -63.13
N ALA A 250 2.52 51.14 -64.02
CA ALA A 250 2.54 51.09 -65.46
C ALA A 250 3.85 51.24 -66.29
N ALA A 251 3.97 50.28 -67.22
CA ALA A 251 4.29 50.30 -68.61
C ALA A 251 5.77 50.10 -69.10
N ALA A 252 6.00 49.02 -69.77
CA ALA A 252 6.35 48.84 -71.14
C ALA A 252 7.15 47.56 -71.40
N GLU A 253 6.60 46.72 -72.23
CA GLU A 253 7.30 45.71 -73.07
C GLU A 253 8.00 46.39 -74.16
N PRO A 254 8.85 45.75 -75.09
CA PRO A 254 9.05 44.31 -75.30
C PRO A 254 10.53 43.90 -75.63
N ASP A 255 10.61 42.62 -75.86
CA ASP A 255 11.35 41.95 -76.93
C ASP A 255 12.57 41.07 -76.66
N ALA A 256 12.31 39.86 -76.99
CA ALA A 256 13.07 38.85 -77.79
C ALA A 256 14.45 38.36 -77.38
N SER A 257 14.39 37.11 -77.30
CA SER A 257 15.23 36.12 -77.98
C SER A 257 16.30 35.35 -77.23
N LYS A 258 16.04 34.11 -77.34
CA LYS A 258 16.92 33.01 -77.80
C LYS A 258 17.94 32.36 -76.88
N SER A 259 17.64 31.11 -76.73
CA SER A 259 18.53 29.94 -76.91
C SER A 259 19.60 29.75 -75.82
N GLU A 260 19.77 28.63 -75.25
CA GLU A 260 20.04 27.27 -75.71
C GLU A 260 20.46 26.46 -74.53
N GLN A 261 19.90 25.30 -74.42
CA GLN A 261 20.48 24.16 -73.71
C GLN A 261 21.72 23.67 -74.50
N PRO A 262 22.70 22.86 -74.13
CA PRO A 262 22.44 21.66 -73.33
C PRO A 262 23.62 21.17 -72.42
N ASP A 263 23.30 20.11 -71.75
CA ASP A 263 24.02 18.86 -71.45
C ASP A 263 25.17 18.77 -70.43
N ALA A 264 24.93 17.89 -69.59
CA ALA A 264 25.61 16.62 -69.23
C ALA A 264 26.83 16.62 -68.30
N ASP A 265 26.63 15.72 -67.35
CA ASP A 265 27.56 14.71 -66.85
C ASP A 265 28.79 15.12 -65.99
N LYS A 266 28.70 14.79 -64.73
CA LYS A 266 29.43 13.69 -64.06
C LYS A 266 29.08 13.64 -62.62
#